data_82b8a8f32611b6c0752606a1dbcc478b
#
_entry.id   82b8a8f32611b6c0752606a1dbcc478b
#
_cell.length_a   1.000
_cell.length_b   1.000
_cell.length_c   1.000
_cell.angle_alpha   90.00
_cell.angle_beta   90.00
_cell.angle_gamma   90.00
#
_symmetry.space_group_name_H-M   'P 1'
#
loop_
_entity.id
_entity.type
_entity.pdbx_description
1 polymer ?
#
loop_
_entity_poly.entity_id
_entity_poly.type
_entity_poly.pdbx_seq_one_letter_code
_entity_poly.pdbx_strand_id
1 'polypeptide(L)'
;GGKSVALRTVGFISLCASMGLPVPAQRARLALPPMIRWLGIGPDDESRGGLLSSFAGEAVRLRDAFAALAPRALLLVDEFARTTTPRESFAILVASLHAARERGAEIIAATHLAGVAAAAGARHFAVRGLRGIPTQSPGADIERLLAVLADCMDYRIEEVSEDRRESSDALALASLLGVDEEIVARARAIVKTIAE
;
A
#
# COMPACT_ATOMS: atom_id res chain seq x y z
N GLY A 1 7.45 -2.28 -2.59
CA GLY A 1 6.50 -2.51 -3.67
C GLY A 1 5.55 -3.67 -3.41
N GLY A 2 4.52 -3.77 -4.25
CA GLY A 2 3.59 -4.91 -4.20
C GLY A 2 2.31 -4.71 -3.37
N LYS A 3 2.24 -3.74 -2.45
CA LYS A 3 1.05 -3.45 -1.63
C LYS A 3 -0.17 -3.11 -2.51
N SER A 4 -0.05 -2.16 -3.42
CA SER A 4 -1.12 -1.76 -4.36
C SER A 4 -1.52 -2.89 -5.30
N VAL A 5 -0.56 -3.71 -5.74
CA VAL A 5 -0.85 -4.89 -6.58
C VAL A 5 -1.67 -5.91 -5.79
N ALA A 6 -1.29 -6.19 -4.55
CA ALA A 6 -2.03 -7.08 -3.67
C ALA A 6 -3.47 -6.60 -3.46
N LEU A 7 -3.64 -5.30 -3.17
CA LEU A 7 -4.95 -4.69 -2.97
C LEU A 7 -5.83 -4.78 -4.23
N ARG A 8 -5.28 -4.47 -5.41
CA ARG A 8 -5.96 -4.61 -6.71
C ARG A 8 -6.33 -6.06 -6.99
N THR A 9 -5.45 -7.01 -6.66
CA THR A 9 -5.72 -8.44 -6.82
C THR A 9 -6.92 -8.89 -5.98
N VAL A 10 -7.01 -8.47 -4.71
CA VAL A 10 -8.17 -8.75 -3.85
C VAL A 10 -9.44 -8.17 -4.46
N GLY A 11 -9.41 -6.91 -4.90
CA GLY A 11 -10.55 -6.25 -5.55
C GLY A 11 -10.99 -6.96 -6.82
N PHE A 12 -10.05 -7.33 -7.67
CA PHE A 12 -10.33 -8.03 -8.93
C PHE A 12 -10.92 -9.43 -8.70
N ILE A 13 -10.36 -10.21 -7.78
CA ILE A 13 -10.90 -11.52 -7.39
C ILE A 13 -12.33 -11.37 -6.86
N SER A 14 -12.57 -10.40 -5.98
CA SER A 14 -13.89 -10.13 -5.42
C SER A 14 -14.90 -9.72 -6.50
N LEU A 15 -14.48 -8.90 -7.45
CA LEU A 15 -15.32 -8.49 -8.58
C LEU A 15 -15.66 -9.67 -9.49
N CYS A 16 -14.66 -10.46 -9.92
CA CYS A 16 -14.88 -11.65 -10.73
C CYS A 16 -15.85 -12.62 -10.05
N ALA A 17 -15.65 -12.89 -8.77
CA ALA A 17 -16.52 -13.78 -8.00
C ALA A 17 -17.95 -13.25 -7.91
N SER A 18 -18.14 -11.93 -7.70
CA SER A 18 -19.46 -11.31 -7.64
C SER A 18 -20.20 -11.36 -8.98
N MET A 19 -19.47 -11.41 -10.09
CA MET A 19 -20.00 -11.54 -11.45
C MET A 19 -20.17 -13.00 -11.90
N GLY A 20 -19.80 -14.00 -11.07
CA GLY A 20 -19.81 -15.41 -11.45
C GLY A 20 -18.72 -15.78 -12.46
N LEU A 21 -17.66 -14.97 -12.57
CA LEU A 21 -16.54 -15.23 -13.46
C LEU A 21 -15.45 -16.08 -12.76
N PRO A 22 -14.63 -16.82 -13.53
CA PRO A 22 -13.46 -17.48 -12.98
C PRO A 22 -12.52 -16.49 -12.29
N VAL A 23 -12.02 -16.88 -11.11
CA VAL A 23 -11.07 -16.06 -10.36
C VAL A 23 -9.62 -16.48 -10.66
N PRO A 24 -8.67 -15.55 -10.76
CA PRO A 24 -7.26 -15.85 -11.01
C PRO A 24 -6.57 -16.36 -9.73
N ALA A 25 -7.05 -17.46 -9.17
CA ALA A 25 -6.49 -18.09 -7.97
C ALA A 25 -6.71 -19.59 -8.01
N GLN A 26 -5.78 -20.36 -7.45
CA GLN A 26 -5.92 -21.81 -7.28
C GLN A 26 -7.06 -22.17 -6.32
N ARG A 27 -7.29 -21.31 -5.33
CA ARG A 27 -8.38 -21.42 -4.35
C ARG A 27 -8.73 -20.02 -3.87
N ALA A 28 -10.03 -19.70 -3.82
CA ALA A 28 -10.53 -18.48 -3.20
C ALA A 28 -11.70 -18.84 -2.27
N ARG A 29 -11.71 -18.22 -1.09
CA ARG A 29 -12.83 -18.27 -0.15
C ARG A 29 -13.19 -16.83 0.18
N LEU A 30 -14.34 -16.39 -0.28
CA LEU A 30 -14.77 -15.00 -0.25
C LEU A 30 -16.17 -14.89 0.36
N ALA A 31 -16.40 -13.85 1.16
CA ALA A 31 -17.74 -13.34 1.36
C ALA A 31 -18.01 -12.38 0.20
N LEU A 32 -19.01 -12.68 -0.65
CA LEU A 32 -19.35 -11.80 -1.77
C LEU A 32 -19.87 -10.46 -1.23
N PRO A 33 -19.15 -9.35 -1.42
CA PRO A 33 -19.59 -8.05 -0.95
C PRO A 33 -20.72 -7.52 -1.86
N PRO A 34 -21.77 -6.88 -1.31
CA PRO A 34 -22.81 -6.25 -2.12
C PRO A 34 -22.29 -5.03 -2.89
N MET A 35 -21.16 -4.49 -2.49
CA MET A 35 -20.52 -3.34 -3.08
C MET A 35 -19.01 -3.42 -2.89
N ILE A 36 -18.25 -3.06 -3.92
CA ILE A 36 -16.80 -2.87 -3.86
C ILE A 36 -16.51 -1.40 -4.18
N ARG A 37 -15.76 -0.71 -3.33
CA ARG A 37 -15.32 0.67 -3.53
C ARG A 37 -13.79 0.75 -3.48
N TRP A 38 -13.25 1.57 -4.38
CA TRP A 38 -11.84 1.88 -4.44
C TRP A 38 -11.59 3.33 -4.03
N LEU A 39 -10.70 3.53 -3.08
CA LEU A 39 -10.14 4.82 -2.69
C LEU A 39 -8.63 4.78 -2.95
N GLY A 40 -8.17 5.48 -3.94
CA GLY A 40 -6.78 5.56 -4.36
C GLY A 40 -6.68 6.44 -5.60
N ILE A 41 -5.47 6.60 -6.11
CA ILE A 41 -5.23 7.34 -7.34
C ILE A 41 -5.84 6.55 -8.50
N GLY A 42 -6.76 7.17 -9.22
CA GLY A 42 -7.40 6.62 -10.42
C GLY A 42 -7.00 7.38 -11.67
N PRO A 43 -7.24 6.80 -12.87
CA PRO A 43 -6.95 7.46 -14.15
C PRO A 43 -7.70 8.79 -14.33
N ASP A 44 -8.81 9.00 -13.62
CA ASP A 44 -9.60 10.23 -13.67
C ASP A 44 -9.06 11.38 -12.80
N ASP A 45 -8.03 11.13 -11.99
CA ASP A 45 -7.48 12.15 -11.08
C ASP A 45 -6.75 13.26 -11.82
N GLU A 46 -6.14 12.98 -12.96
CA GLU A 46 -5.46 13.97 -13.81
C GLU A 46 -6.46 14.96 -14.47
N SER A 47 -7.67 14.49 -14.76
CA SER A 47 -8.69 15.32 -15.43
C SER A 47 -9.46 16.24 -14.46
N ARG A 48 -9.54 15.90 -13.17
CA ARG A 48 -10.22 16.70 -12.13
C ARG A 48 -9.29 17.61 -11.33
N GLY A 49 -7.97 17.43 -11.45
CA GLY A 49 -6.93 18.13 -10.67
C GLY A 49 -6.78 19.62 -10.95
N GLY A 50 -7.50 20.17 -11.93
CA GLY A 50 -7.40 21.59 -12.28
C GLY A 50 -8.18 22.58 -11.40
N LEU A 51 -9.13 22.12 -10.58
CA LEU A 51 -10.05 22.98 -9.81
C LEU A 51 -9.95 22.83 -8.28
N LEU A 52 -9.39 21.72 -7.80
CA LEU A 52 -9.26 21.46 -6.36
C LEU A 52 -7.82 21.05 -6.05
N SER A 53 -7.34 21.38 -4.84
CA SER A 53 -6.10 20.76 -4.35
C SER A 53 -6.25 19.24 -4.35
N SER A 54 -5.17 18.51 -4.57
CA SER A 54 -5.18 17.04 -4.61
C SER A 54 -5.84 16.42 -3.36
N PHE A 55 -5.61 17.00 -2.19
CA PHE A 55 -6.26 16.56 -0.94
C PHE A 55 -7.78 16.79 -0.95
N ALA A 56 -8.26 17.93 -1.47
CA ALA A 56 -9.69 18.19 -1.55
C ALA A 56 -10.40 17.15 -2.44
N GLY A 57 -9.78 16.74 -3.54
CA GLY A 57 -10.27 15.64 -4.38
C GLY A 57 -10.35 14.31 -3.64
N GLU A 58 -9.30 13.96 -2.86
CA GLU A 58 -9.28 12.77 -2.01
C GLU A 58 -10.40 12.82 -0.93
N ALA A 59 -10.58 13.97 -0.28
CA ALA A 59 -11.60 14.16 0.75
C ALA A 59 -13.03 14.00 0.19
N VAL A 60 -13.29 14.50 -1.03
CA VAL A 60 -14.57 14.31 -1.72
C VAL A 60 -14.83 12.84 -2.01
N ARG A 61 -13.82 12.11 -2.51
CA ARG A 61 -13.94 10.65 -2.75
C ARG A 61 -14.20 9.87 -1.46
N LEU A 62 -13.51 10.22 -0.37
CA LEU A 62 -13.76 9.62 0.94
C LEU A 62 -15.20 9.86 1.40
N ARG A 63 -15.67 11.10 1.34
CA ARG A 63 -17.06 11.47 1.65
C ARG A 63 -18.06 10.62 0.86
N ASP A 64 -17.88 10.54 -0.46
CA ASP A 64 -18.81 9.83 -1.35
C ASP A 64 -18.77 8.31 -1.13
N ALA A 65 -17.58 7.76 -0.86
CA ALA A 65 -17.45 6.36 -0.51
C ALA A 65 -18.17 6.02 0.80
N PHE A 66 -18.03 6.88 1.81
CA PHE A 66 -18.68 6.66 3.11
C PHE A 66 -20.17 6.96 3.11
N ALA A 67 -20.64 7.90 2.28
CA ALA A 67 -22.08 8.16 2.11
C ALA A 67 -22.82 6.96 1.50
N ALA A 68 -22.16 6.20 0.63
CA ALA A 68 -22.72 5.03 -0.02
C ALA A 68 -22.34 3.69 0.65
N LEU A 69 -21.61 3.71 1.78
CA LEU A 69 -21.08 2.52 2.39
C LEU A 69 -22.19 1.71 3.07
N ALA A 70 -22.45 0.52 2.54
CA ALA A 70 -23.42 -0.43 3.09
C ALA A 70 -22.72 -1.47 4.00
N PRO A 71 -23.46 -2.13 4.91
CA PRO A 71 -22.93 -3.28 5.64
C PRO A 71 -22.42 -4.37 4.70
N ARG A 72 -21.31 -5.02 5.05
CA ARG A 72 -20.62 -6.04 4.24
C ARG A 72 -20.03 -5.51 2.91
N ALA A 73 -20.06 -4.19 2.65
CA ALA A 73 -19.30 -3.62 1.53
C ALA A 73 -17.80 -3.82 1.72
N LEU A 74 -17.07 -3.94 0.61
CA LEU A 74 -15.61 -3.99 0.60
C LEU A 74 -15.05 -2.63 0.17
N LEU A 75 -14.33 -1.97 1.06
CA LEU A 75 -13.62 -0.74 0.80
C LEU A 75 -12.13 -1.01 0.67
N LEU A 76 -11.55 -0.70 -0.48
CA LEU A 76 -10.15 -0.84 -0.80
C LEU A 76 -9.49 0.53 -0.82
N VAL A 77 -8.50 0.74 0.04
CA VAL A 77 -7.84 2.05 0.22
C VAL A 77 -6.37 1.92 -0.16
N ASP A 78 -5.93 2.63 -1.20
CA ASP A 78 -4.56 2.59 -1.70
C ASP A 78 -3.88 3.95 -1.46
N GLU A 79 -3.02 4.00 -0.45
CA GLU A 79 -2.20 5.16 -0.08
C GLU A 79 -3.00 6.49 0.00
N PHE A 80 -4.13 6.46 0.71
CA PHE A 80 -4.99 7.63 0.90
C PHE A 80 -4.30 8.76 1.69
N ALA A 81 -4.67 10.00 1.39
CA ALA A 81 -4.21 11.24 2.04
C ALA A 81 -2.69 11.50 1.90
N ARG A 82 -2.07 11.11 0.78
CA ARG A 82 -0.64 11.36 0.50
C ARG A 82 -0.27 12.83 0.38
N THR A 83 -1.24 13.68 0.16
CA THR A 83 -1.05 15.10 -0.17
C THR A 83 -1.23 16.03 1.03
N THR A 84 -1.45 15.46 2.22
CA THR A 84 -1.45 16.19 3.50
C THR A 84 -0.30 15.75 4.41
N THR A 85 -0.25 16.26 5.63
CA THR A 85 0.82 15.89 6.57
C THR A 85 0.72 14.42 6.98
N PRO A 86 1.83 13.72 7.23
CA PRO A 86 1.80 12.32 7.68
C PRO A 86 0.94 12.10 8.92
N ARG A 87 0.91 13.08 9.84
CA ARG A 87 0.11 13.02 11.06
C ARG A 87 -1.40 13.06 10.77
N GLU A 88 -1.83 13.94 9.86
CA GLU A 88 -3.23 14.04 9.45
C GLU A 88 -3.64 12.82 8.62
N SER A 89 -2.78 12.37 7.70
CA SER A 89 -3.00 11.14 6.93
C SER A 89 -3.23 9.94 7.84
N PHE A 90 -2.38 9.78 8.86
CA PHE A 90 -2.53 8.74 9.87
C PHE A 90 -3.87 8.82 10.61
N ALA A 91 -4.22 10.01 11.10
CA ALA A 91 -5.46 10.22 11.87
C ALA A 91 -6.71 9.94 11.02
N ILE A 92 -6.74 10.45 9.77
CA ILE A 92 -7.86 10.23 8.86
C ILE A 92 -7.99 8.75 8.50
N LEU A 93 -6.88 8.07 8.22
CA LEU A 93 -6.90 6.66 7.85
C LEU A 93 -7.39 5.80 9.01
N VAL A 94 -6.86 5.99 10.23
CA VAL A 94 -7.32 5.27 11.43
C VAL A 94 -8.80 5.52 11.71
N ALA A 95 -9.25 6.76 11.65
CA ALA A 95 -10.66 7.11 11.84
C ALA A 95 -11.56 6.46 10.76
N SER A 96 -11.10 6.40 9.52
CA SER A 96 -11.81 5.73 8.42
C SER A 96 -11.95 4.22 8.64
N LEU A 97 -10.89 3.57 9.14
CA LEU A 97 -10.91 2.14 9.49
C LEU A 97 -11.93 1.85 10.59
N HIS A 98 -11.96 2.68 11.64
CA HIS A 98 -12.96 2.56 12.71
C HIS A 98 -14.39 2.78 12.19
N ALA A 99 -14.63 3.86 11.46
CA ALA A 99 -15.95 4.20 10.94
C ALA A 99 -16.50 3.16 9.95
N ALA A 100 -15.65 2.54 9.13
CA ALA A 100 -16.07 1.46 8.24
C ALA A 100 -16.48 0.21 9.04
N ARG A 101 -15.69 -0.17 10.04
CA ARG A 101 -16.00 -1.30 10.92
C ARG A 101 -17.31 -1.09 11.69
N GLU A 102 -17.55 0.11 12.24
CA GLU A 102 -18.81 0.46 12.92
C GLU A 102 -20.02 0.35 12.00
N ARG A 103 -19.85 0.59 10.70
CA ARG A 103 -20.90 0.41 9.68
C ARG A 103 -21.02 -1.04 9.18
N GLY A 104 -20.25 -1.97 9.74
CA GLY A 104 -20.25 -3.37 9.34
C GLY A 104 -19.66 -3.62 7.96
N ALA A 105 -18.85 -2.70 7.42
CA ALA A 105 -18.13 -2.86 6.17
C ALA A 105 -16.73 -3.46 6.43
N GLU A 106 -16.21 -4.18 5.43
CA GLU A 106 -14.82 -4.65 5.40
C GLU A 106 -13.95 -3.59 4.73
N ILE A 107 -12.79 -3.32 5.30
CA ILE A 107 -11.84 -2.36 4.75
C ILE A 107 -10.44 -2.96 4.72
N ILE A 108 -9.78 -2.83 3.58
CA ILE A 108 -8.38 -3.20 3.40
C ILE A 108 -7.63 -1.97 2.93
N ALA A 109 -6.60 -1.57 3.67
CA ALA A 109 -5.80 -0.40 3.36
C ALA A 109 -4.34 -0.79 3.06
N ALA A 110 -3.82 -0.28 1.96
CA ALA A 110 -2.38 -0.26 1.68
C ALA A 110 -1.83 1.12 2.07
N THR A 111 -0.85 1.16 2.96
CA THR A 111 -0.23 2.39 3.44
C THR A 111 1.24 2.19 3.74
N HIS A 112 2.00 3.27 3.73
CA HIS A 112 3.38 3.34 4.21
C HIS A 112 3.48 3.93 5.62
N LEU A 113 2.35 4.30 6.22
CA LEU A 113 2.32 4.89 7.55
C LEU A 113 2.45 3.79 8.61
N ALA A 114 3.48 3.87 9.43
CA ALA A 114 3.71 2.93 10.52
C ALA A 114 2.65 3.08 11.63
N GLY A 115 2.32 1.97 12.30
CA GLY A 115 1.43 1.97 13.47
C GLY A 115 -0.08 2.08 13.18
N VAL A 116 -0.50 2.22 11.92
CA VAL A 116 -1.93 2.33 11.55
C VAL A 116 -2.71 1.09 11.95
N ALA A 117 -2.16 -0.11 11.71
CA ALA A 117 -2.84 -1.35 12.06
C ALA A 117 -3.08 -1.48 13.56
N ALA A 118 -2.06 -1.17 14.38
CA ALA A 118 -2.15 -1.12 15.84
C ALA A 118 -3.20 -0.13 16.31
N ALA A 119 -3.11 1.10 15.86
CA ALA A 119 -4.04 2.16 16.26
C ALA A 119 -5.50 1.88 15.87
N ALA A 120 -5.70 1.17 14.75
CA ALA A 120 -7.03 0.78 14.29
C ALA A 120 -7.52 -0.56 14.87
N GLY A 121 -6.70 -1.31 15.61
CA GLY A 121 -6.99 -2.67 16.04
C GLY A 121 -7.26 -3.60 14.85
N ALA A 122 -6.51 -3.43 13.76
CA ALA A 122 -6.63 -4.18 12.51
C ALA A 122 -5.51 -5.21 12.37
N ARG A 123 -5.75 -6.24 11.57
CA ARG A 123 -4.68 -7.20 11.21
C ARG A 123 -3.67 -6.52 10.29
N HIS A 124 -2.40 -6.76 10.55
CA HIS A 124 -1.31 -6.21 9.77
C HIS A 124 -0.71 -7.26 8.83
N PHE A 125 -0.61 -6.92 7.56
CA PHE A 125 -0.01 -7.75 6.53
C PHE A 125 1.11 -7.01 5.83
N ALA A 126 2.21 -7.70 5.58
CA ALA A 126 3.34 -7.16 4.83
C ALA A 126 3.63 -8.00 3.58
N VAL A 127 4.08 -7.34 2.52
CA VAL A 127 4.71 -8.01 1.38
C VAL A 127 6.15 -8.33 1.78
N ARG A 128 6.62 -9.54 1.50
CA ARG A 128 7.99 -9.97 1.91
C ARG A 128 9.09 -9.09 1.35
N GLY A 129 8.93 -8.59 0.12
CA GLY A 129 9.90 -7.72 -0.51
C GLY A 129 11.07 -8.48 -1.16
N LEU A 130 12.28 -7.95 -1.09
CA LEU A 130 13.46 -8.58 -1.68
C LEU A 130 13.91 -9.80 -0.87
N ARG A 131 14.15 -10.94 -1.54
CA ARG A 131 14.72 -12.16 -0.92
C ARG A 131 16.20 -12.03 -0.58
N GLY A 132 16.83 -10.96 -0.99
CA GLY A 132 18.23 -10.63 -0.82
C GLY A 132 18.65 -9.58 -1.84
N ILE A 133 19.72 -8.87 -1.53
CA ILE A 133 20.27 -7.89 -2.46
C ILE A 133 21.34 -8.62 -3.27
N PRO A 134 21.22 -8.67 -4.62
CA PRO A 134 22.25 -9.30 -5.43
C PRO A 134 23.60 -8.62 -5.22
N THR A 135 24.64 -9.41 -4.95
CA THR A 135 26.01 -8.90 -4.89
C THR A 135 26.46 -8.71 -6.32
N GLN A 136 26.42 -7.50 -6.85
CA GLN A 136 26.95 -7.20 -8.19
C GLN A 136 28.10 -6.20 -8.10
N SER A 137 29.06 -6.35 -9.05
CA SER A 137 30.18 -5.45 -9.18
C SER A 137 29.74 -4.07 -9.67
N PRO A 138 30.41 -2.98 -9.23
CA PRO A 138 30.20 -1.63 -9.74
C PRO A 138 30.34 -1.61 -11.26
N GLY A 139 29.35 -1.04 -11.98
CA GLY A 139 29.37 -0.91 -13.43
C GLY A 139 28.49 -1.89 -14.21
N ALA A 140 27.64 -2.65 -13.54
CA ALA A 140 26.63 -3.46 -14.22
C ALA A 140 25.61 -2.59 -14.98
N ASP A 141 25.15 -3.07 -16.14
CA ASP A 141 24.08 -2.46 -16.90
C ASP A 141 22.81 -2.35 -16.03
N ILE A 142 22.26 -1.15 -15.94
CA ILE A 142 21.08 -0.83 -15.12
C ILE A 142 19.88 -1.70 -15.53
N GLU A 143 19.67 -1.95 -16.82
CA GLU A 143 18.54 -2.78 -17.28
C GLU A 143 18.68 -4.22 -16.79
N ARG A 144 19.90 -4.76 -16.88
CA ARG A 144 20.19 -6.10 -16.36
C ARG A 144 20.02 -6.19 -14.84
N LEU A 145 20.43 -5.15 -14.12
CA LEU A 145 20.27 -5.06 -12.69
C LEU A 145 18.80 -5.01 -12.28
N LEU A 146 17.98 -4.21 -12.98
CA LEU A 146 16.55 -4.13 -12.75
C LEU A 146 15.85 -5.48 -13.00
N ALA A 147 16.25 -6.22 -14.04
CA ALA A 147 15.73 -7.56 -14.30
C ALA A 147 16.06 -8.53 -13.17
N VAL A 148 17.30 -8.55 -12.68
CA VAL A 148 17.73 -9.39 -11.55
C VAL A 148 16.96 -9.02 -10.27
N LEU A 149 16.75 -7.73 -10.01
CA LEU A 149 15.98 -7.25 -8.87
C LEU A 149 14.52 -7.69 -8.95
N ALA A 150 13.93 -7.67 -10.16
CA ALA A 150 12.57 -8.16 -10.38
C ALA A 150 12.44 -9.64 -10.02
N ASP A 151 13.42 -10.47 -10.39
CA ASP A 151 13.46 -11.91 -10.06
C ASP A 151 13.66 -12.17 -8.56
N CYS A 152 14.33 -11.25 -7.85
CA CYS A 152 14.53 -11.33 -6.40
C CYS A 152 13.32 -10.89 -5.58
N MET A 153 12.29 -10.29 -6.20
CA MET A 153 11.09 -9.83 -5.49
C MET A 153 10.20 -10.99 -5.06
N ASP A 154 9.91 -11.06 -3.77
CA ASP A 154 8.90 -11.97 -3.20
C ASP A 154 7.62 -11.20 -2.88
N TYR A 155 6.61 -11.37 -3.72
CA TYR A 155 5.32 -10.71 -3.58
C TYR A 155 4.35 -11.42 -2.64
N ARG A 156 4.80 -12.47 -1.94
CA ARG A 156 3.97 -13.16 -0.96
C ARG A 156 3.63 -12.23 0.19
N ILE A 157 2.38 -12.32 0.62
CA ILE A 157 1.85 -11.56 1.75
C ILE A 157 1.90 -12.46 2.97
N GLU A 158 2.34 -11.93 4.10
CA GLU A 158 2.33 -12.60 5.38
C GLU A 158 1.73 -11.68 6.45
N GLU A 159 1.03 -12.27 7.40
CA GLU A 159 0.59 -11.56 8.59
C GLU A 159 1.79 -11.33 9.49
N VAL A 160 1.95 -10.11 9.97
CA VAL A 160 3.12 -9.69 10.76
C VAL A 160 2.68 -9.12 12.09
N SER A 161 3.48 -9.34 13.14
CA SER A 161 3.31 -8.66 14.41
C SER A 161 3.70 -7.18 14.29
N GLU A 162 3.16 -6.35 15.17
CA GLU A 162 3.37 -4.90 15.20
C GLU A 162 4.85 -4.51 15.36
N ASP A 163 5.65 -5.35 16.02
CA ASP A 163 7.07 -5.11 16.28
C ASP A 163 7.98 -5.32 15.06
N ARG A 164 7.45 -5.83 13.96
CA ARG A 164 8.26 -5.99 12.75
C ARG A 164 8.54 -4.62 12.14
N ARG A 165 9.74 -4.12 12.36
CA ARG A 165 10.26 -2.97 11.59
C ARG A 165 10.24 -3.33 10.12
N GLU A 166 9.57 -2.51 9.29
CA GLU A 166 9.67 -2.65 7.84
C GLU A 166 11.15 -2.62 7.46
N SER A 167 11.62 -3.67 6.79
CA SER A 167 12.98 -3.68 6.26
C SER A 167 13.06 -2.57 5.21
N SER A 168 13.82 -1.53 5.51
CA SER A 168 14.07 -0.45 4.57
C SER A 168 15.15 -0.89 3.59
N ASP A 169 14.76 -1.65 2.56
CA ASP A 169 15.65 -2.03 1.47
C ASP A 169 15.98 -0.83 0.55
N ALA A 170 15.33 0.32 0.77
CA ALA A 170 15.45 1.50 -0.09
C ALA A 170 16.89 2.04 -0.17
N LEU A 171 17.60 2.15 0.96
CA LEU A 171 18.99 2.63 0.98
C LEU A 171 19.96 1.62 0.39
N ALA A 172 19.67 0.33 0.55
CA ALA A 172 20.46 -0.72 -0.06
C ALA A 172 20.24 -0.76 -1.59
N LEU A 173 18.99 -0.59 -2.03
CA LEU A 173 18.67 -0.44 -3.45
C LEU A 173 19.29 0.81 -4.07
N ALA A 174 19.24 1.95 -3.36
CA ALA A 174 19.88 3.18 -3.82
C ALA A 174 21.39 3.01 -4.04
N SER A 175 22.08 2.36 -3.09
CA SER A 175 23.50 2.02 -3.24
C SER A 175 23.75 1.09 -4.43
N LEU A 176 22.92 0.07 -4.61
CA LEU A 176 23.06 -0.90 -5.71
C LEU A 176 22.82 -0.25 -7.09
N LEU A 177 21.87 0.70 -7.14
CA LEU A 177 21.55 1.46 -8.37
C LEU A 177 22.54 2.59 -8.67
N GLY A 178 23.62 2.73 -7.88
CA GLY A 178 24.69 3.68 -8.14
C GLY A 178 24.44 5.09 -7.65
N VAL A 179 23.51 5.27 -6.68
CA VAL A 179 23.42 6.54 -5.96
C VAL A 179 24.75 6.76 -5.21
N ASP A 180 25.24 8.00 -5.25
CA ASP A 180 26.48 8.41 -4.62
C ASP A 180 26.64 7.83 -3.20
N GLU A 181 27.78 7.21 -2.93
CA GLU A 181 28.02 6.51 -1.67
C GLU A 181 28.01 7.44 -0.47
N GLU A 182 28.45 8.70 -0.64
CA GLU A 182 28.39 9.70 0.43
C GLU A 182 26.95 10.05 0.80
N ILE A 183 26.06 10.18 -0.19
CA ILE A 183 24.62 10.41 0.03
C ILE A 183 24.02 9.23 0.79
N VAL A 184 24.29 8.00 0.35
CA VAL A 184 23.75 6.80 1.00
C VAL A 184 24.26 6.65 2.42
N ALA A 185 25.56 6.90 2.66
CA ALA A 185 26.16 6.84 3.99
C ALA A 185 25.54 7.87 4.94
N ARG A 186 25.38 9.11 4.49
CA ARG A 186 24.71 10.16 5.27
C ARG A 186 23.26 9.82 5.56
N ALA A 187 22.51 9.31 4.58
CA ALA A 187 21.13 8.88 4.77
C ALA A 187 21.00 7.75 5.81
N ARG A 188 21.91 6.77 5.79
CA ARG A 188 21.95 5.71 6.81
C ARG A 188 22.21 6.26 8.23
N ALA A 189 23.10 7.25 8.35
CA ALA A 189 23.37 7.89 9.63
C ALA A 189 22.13 8.62 10.15
N ILE A 190 21.44 9.39 9.30
CA ILE A 190 20.21 10.11 9.65
C ILE A 190 19.10 9.14 10.10
N VAL A 191 18.89 8.04 9.36
CA VAL A 191 17.87 7.04 9.74
C VAL A 191 18.13 6.43 11.11
N LYS A 192 19.40 6.17 11.47
CA LYS A 192 19.77 5.69 12.80
C LYS A 192 19.41 6.69 13.90
N THR A 193 19.69 7.98 13.68
CA THR A 193 19.41 9.05 14.66
C THR A 193 17.91 9.29 14.87
N ILE A 194 17.08 9.07 13.84
CA ILE A 194 15.62 9.24 13.94
C ILE A 194 14.95 8.04 14.64
N ALA A 195 15.61 6.87 14.62
CA ALA A 195 15.08 5.63 15.21
C ALA A 195 15.41 5.47 16.72
N GLU A 196 16.24 6.35 17.27
CA GLU A 196 16.52 6.51 18.70
C GLU A 196 15.59 7.56 19.35
#